data_51a68f6e2986b2f20bbd30b6c162e1e0
#
_entry.id   51a68f6e2986b2f20bbd30b6c162e1e0
#
_cell.length_a   1.000
_cell.length_b   1.000
_cell.length_c   1.000
_cell.angle_alpha   90.00
_cell.angle_beta   90.00
_cell.angle_gamma   90.00
#
_symmetry.space_group_name_H-M   'P 1'
#
loop_
_entity.id
_entity.type
_entity.pdbx_description
1 polymer ?
#
loop_
_entity_poly.entity_id
_entity_poly.type
_entity_poly.pdbx_seq_one_letter_code
_entity_poly.pdbx_strand_id
1 'polypeptide(L)'
;MDKDPLTIARGELGRTESPAGSNRTPYGVWYGLDGQPWCMMFVQWCFHYAGVSLPARTASCGTLMRAAQKAGLWVTRGFQPGDVVIYDFSGKRTTTEHTGIVERVTASGVVSIEGNTSEAGSQSNGGKVCRKERRFSLIVGAVRPDFETEKRLDSTPSPAHEAGVEWAVKNGILTGDKAGNLNLSQPVTRQQLCTMLYRFARLLGKA
;
A
#
# COMPACT_ATOMS: atom_id res chain seq x y z
N MET A 1 -0.62 4.15 -15.33
CA MET A 1 -0.18 5.17 -14.35
C MET A 1 0.11 4.41 -13.07
N ASP A 2 1.36 4.29 -12.70
CA ASP A 2 1.76 3.68 -11.42
C ASP A 2 1.23 4.58 -10.30
N LYS A 3 0.21 4.11 -9.61
CA LYS A 3 -0.36 4.83 -8.48
C LYS A 3 0.47 4.47 -7.26
N ASP A 4 1.35 5.36 -6.82
CA ASP A 4 2.03 5.18 -5.53
C ASP A 4 1.04 5.33 -4.36
N PRO A 5 1.34 4.74 -3.17
CA PRO A 5 0.44 4.80 -2.01
C PRO A 5 0.09 6.23 -1.58
N LEU A 6 1.01 7.19 -1.75
CA LEU A 6 0.76 8.59 -1.43
C LEU A 6 -0.24 9.25 -2.38
N THR A 7 -0.17 8.93 -3.68
CA THR A 7 -1.15 9.43 -4.66
C THR A 7 -2.55 8.93 -4.31
N ILE A 8 -2.69 7.68 -3.89
CA ILE A 8 -3.96 7.10 -3.43
C ILE A 8 -4.42 7.80 -2.15
N ALA A 9 -3.53 7.93 -1.15
CA ALA A 9 -3.85 8.57 0.12
C ALA A 9 -4.29 10.03 -0.05
N ARG A 10 -3.66 10.78 -0.97
CA ARG A 10 -4.04 12.16 -1.31
C ARG A 10 -5.45 12.25 -1.89
N GLY A 11 -5.85 11.27 -2.70
CA GLY A 11 -7.20 11.19 -3.26
C GLY A 11 -8.30 10.96 -2.23
N GLU A 12 -7.94 10.46 -1.04
CA GLU A 12 -8.87 10.18 0.06
C GLU A 12 -8.97 11.30 1.11
N LEU A 13 -8.18 12.38 0.98
CA LEU A 13 -8.24 13.51 1.92
C LEU A 13 -9.67 14.06 2.06
N GLY A 14 -10.08 14.26 3.30
CA GLY A 14 -11.42 14.75 3.63
C GLY A 14 -12.49 13.66 3.76
N ARG A 15 -12.22 12.43 3.35
CA ARG A 15 -13.13 11.29 3.52
C ARG A 15 -13.41 11.05 5.00
N THR A 16 -14.68 10.84 5.34
CA THR A 16 -15.15 10.61 6.72
C THR A 16 -15.81 9.26 6.84
N GLU A 17 -15.87 8.76 8.06
CA GLU A 17 -16.75 7.62 8.40
C GLU A 17 -18.23 7.99 8.28
N SER A 18 -19.06 7.00 8.06
CA SER A 18 -20.51 7.20 7.98
C SER A 18 -21.27 6.02 8.62
N PRO A 19 -22.14 6.27 9.62
CA PRO A 19 -22.38 7.56 10.30
C PRO A 19 -21.17 8.07 11.09
N ALA A 20 -21.17 9.36 11.44
CA ALA A 20 -20.13 9.94 12.29
C ALA A 20 -20.01 9.20 13.63
N GLY A 21 -18.78 8.92 14.10
CA GLY A 21 -18.50 8.18 15.34
C GLY A 21 -18.69 6.66 15.22
N SER A 22 -18.95 6.13 14.04
CA SER A 22 -19.23 4.70 13.83
C SER A 22 -18.02 3.85 13.50
N ASN A 23 -16.91 4.43 13.14
CA ASN A 23 -15.74 3.77 12.54
C ASN A 23 -16.06 2.98 11.25
N ARG A 24 -17.23 3.21 10.60
CA ARG A 24 -17.60 2.53 9.36
C ARG A 24 -17.05 3.27 8.16
N THR A 25 -16.27 2.56 7.37
CA THR A 25 -15.55 3.12 6.22
C THR A 25 -15.38 2.09 5.11
N PRO A 26 -15.18 2.52 3.86
CA PRO A 26 -14.78 1.62 2.79
C PRO A 26 -13.52 0.80 3.10
N TYR A 27 -12.61 1.37 3.90
CA TYR A 27 -11.36 0.71 4.31
C TYR A 27 -11.62 -0.44 5.28
N GLY A 28 -12.54 -0.25 6.25
CA GLY A 28 -12.98 -1.29 7.19
C GLY A 28 -13.73 -2.41 6.47
N VAL A 29 -14.63 -2.08 5.56
CA VAL A 29 -15.36 -3.06 4.72
C VAL A 29 -14.37 -3.88 3.88
N TRP A 30 -13.46 -3.21 3.15
CA TRP A 30 -12.44 -3.88 2.33
C TRP A 30 -11.53 -4.80 3.17
N TYR A 31 -11.14 -4.34 4.35
CA TYR A 31 -10.27 -5.11 5.23
C TYR A 31 -10.97 -6.29 5.88
N GLY A 32 -12.27 -6.22 6.08
CA GLY A 32 -13.11 -7.22 6.78
C GLY A 32 -13.28 -6.94 8.28
N LEU A 33 -13.04 -5.70 8.74
CA LEU A 33 -13.19 -5.26 10.14
C LEU A 33 -13.91 -3.91 10.21
N ASP A 34 -15.10 -3.82 9.57
CA ASP A 34 -15.89 -2.59 9.59
C ASP A 34 -16.37 -2.24 11.01
N GLY A 35 -16.44 -0.94 11.33
CA GLY A 35 -16.81 -0.46 12.65
C GLY A 35 -15.69 -0.51 13.70
N GLN A 36 -14.46 -0.80 13.32
CA GLN A 36 -13.28 -0.78 14.19
C GLN A 36 -12.35 0.40 13.86
N PRO A 37 -11.44 0.82 14.78
CA PRO A 37 -10.43 1.83 14.48
C PRO A 37 -9.66 1.51 13.20
N TRP A 38 -9.66 2.44 12.24
CA TRP A 38 -9.31 2.14 10.85
C TRP A 38 -8.05 2.84 10.33
N CYS A 39 -7.23 3.45 11.20
CA CYS A 39 -5.98 4.11 10.76
C CYS A 39 -5.06 3.18 9.97
N MET A 40 -4.80 1.97 10.49
CA MET A 40 -3.97 0.99 9.81
C MET A 40 -4.68 0.36 8.61
N MET A 41 -5.99 0.16 8.65
CA MET A 41 -6.76 -0.35 7.50
C MET A 41 -6.72 0.62 6.32
N PHE A 42 -6.75 1.93 6.56
CA PHE A 42 -6.54 2.95 5.55
C PHE A 42 -5.15 2.85 4.90
N VAL A 43 -4.09 2.70 5.71
CA VAL A 43 -2.73 2.50 5.18
C VAL A 43 -2.65 1.24 4.34
N GLN A 44 -3.15 0.10 4.85
CA GLN A 44 -3.19 -1.17 4.12
C GLN A 44 -3.94 -1.05 2.79
N TRP A 45 -5.06 -0.30 2.78
CA TRP A 45 -5.86 -0.04 1.60
C TRP A 45 -5.08 0.76 0.55
N CYS A 46 -4.39 1.84 0.96
CA CYS A 46 -3.57 2.64 0.06
C CYS A 46 -2.45 1.82 -0.60
N PHE A 47 -1.77 1.00 0.19
CA PHE A 47 -0.69 0.14 -0.29
C PHE A 47 -1.21 -0.96 -1.21
N HIS A 48 -2.32 -1.61 -0.87
CA HIS A 48 -2.96 -2.62 -1.72
C HIS A 48 -3.30 -2.07 -3.11
N TYR A 49 -3.97 -0.92 -3.18
CA TYR A 49 -4.36 -0.33 -4.48
C TYR A 49 -3.19 0.31 -5.24
N ALA A 50 -2.06 0.52 -4.59
CA ALA A 50 -0.81 0.88 -5.23
C ALA A 50 -0.04 -0.34 -5.77
N GLY A 51 -0.43 -1.57 -5.40
CA GLY A 51 0.31 -2.79 -5.71
C GLY A 51 1.58 -2.94 -4.89
N VAL A 52 1.71 -2.27 -3.74
CA VAL A 52 2.90 -2.30 -2.88
C VAL A 52 2.61 -3.09 -1.61
N SER A 53 3.43 -4.10 -1.33
CA SER A 53 3.23 -4.96 -0.16
C SER A 53 3.81 -4.36 1.11
N LEU A 54 3.08 -4.49 2.21
CA LEU A 54 3.62 -4.26 3.54
C LEU A 54 4.04 -5.60 4.17
N PRO A 55 5.00 -5.60 5.11
CA PRO A 55 5.57 -6.84 5.69
C PRO A 55 4.55 -7.69 6.46
N ALA A 56 3.35 -7.18 6.70
CA ALA A 56 2.22 -7.95 7.22
C ALA A 56 0.88 -7.31 6.84
N ARG A 57 -0.13 -8.12 6.50
CA ARG A 57 -1.52 -7.70 6.44
C ARG A 57 -2.09 -7.68 7.86
N THR A 58 -2.22 -6.51 8.46
CA THR A 58 -2.66 -6.34 9.85
C THR A 58 -3.40 -5.02 10.05
N ALA A 59 -4.36 -4.97 10.98
CA ALA A 59 -4.98 -3.73 11.46
C ALA A 59 -4.26 -3.14 12.69
N SER A 60 -3.19 -3.79 13.19
CA SER A 60 -2.44 -3.39 14.37
C SER A 60 -1.11 -2.73 14.00
N CYS A 61 -0.90 -1.49 14.46
CA CYS A 61 0.36 -0.77 14.31
C CYS A 61 1.55 -1.54 14.92
N GLY A 62 1.36 -2.12 16.11
CA GLY A 62 2.41 -2.89 16.79
C GLY A 62 2.77 -4.20 16.07
N THR A 63 1.80 -4.83 15.43
CA THR A 63 2.06 -6.04 14.63
C THR A 63 2.82 -5.69 13.36
N LEU A 64 2.45 -4.60 12.67
CA LEU A 64 3.19 -4.13 11.50
C LEU A 64 4.64 -3.76 11.87
N MET A 65 4.83 -3.04 12.98
CA MET A 65 6.17 -2.69 13.50
C MET A 65 7.04 -3.94 13.68
N ARG A 66 6.55 -4.95 14.40
CA ARG A 66 7.31 -6.21 14.63
C ARG A 66 7.64 -6.94 13.33
N ALA A 67 6.70 -6.99 12.39
CA ALA A 67 6.93 -7.60 11.08
C ALA A 67 8.01 -6.85 10.30
N ALA A 68 7.97 -5.51 10.32
CA ALA A 68 8.97 -4.68 9.66
C ALA A 68 10.36 -4.81 10.30
N GLN A 69 10.44 -4.89 11.63
CA GLN A 69 11.69 -5.15 12.35
C GLN A 69 12.30 -6.50 11.93
N LYS A 70 11.48 -7.53 11.89
CA LYS A 70 11.91 -8.88 11.45
C LYS A 70 12.37 -8.90 9.99
N ALA A 71 11.74 -8.08 9.13
CA ALA A 71 12.09 -7.98 7.71
C ALA A 71 13.26 -7.02 7.41
N GLY A 72 13.80 -6.30 8.41
CA GLY A 72 14.85 -5.29 8.18
C GLY A 72 14.34 -4.00 7.54
N LEU A 73 13.01 -3.78 7.53
CA LEU A 73 12.35 -2.62 6.92
C LEU A 73 11.99 -1.52 7.93
N TRP A 74 12.44 -1.64 9.17
CA TRP A 74 12.14 -0.69 10.24
C TRP A 74 13.21 0.38 10.36
N VAL A 75 12.80 1.65 10.34
CA VAL A 75 13.69 2.82 10.50
C VAL A 75 13.22 3.69 11.67
N THR A 76 14.16 4.27 12.42
CA THR A 76 13.89 5.16 13.55
C THR A 76 14.36 6.60 13.31
N ARG A 77 14.95 6.86 12.15
CA ARG A 77 15.48 8.17 11.71
C ARG A 77 15.61 8.20 10.19
N GLY A 78 15.82 9.41 9.63
CA GLY A 78 15.98 9.56 8.18
C GLY A 78 14.70 9.20 7.42
N PHE A 79 13.53 9.59 7.96
CA PHE A 79 12.25 9.33 7.33
C PHE A 79 12.18 9.90 5.93
N GLN A 80 11.37 9.28 5.06
CA GLN A 80 11.21 9.65 3.66
C GLN A 80 9.72 9.62 3.26
N PRO A 81 9.32 10.34 2.20
CA PRO A 81 8.00 10.19 1.61
C PRO A 81 7.71 8.70 1.27
N GLY A 82 6.50 8.24 1.60
CA GLY A 82 6.10 6.84 1.43
C GLY A 82 6.36 5.94 2.64
N ASP A 83 7.19 6.34 3.62
CA ASP A 83 7.34 5.60 4.87
C ASP A 83 6.00 5.52 5.62
N VAL A 84 5.68 4.36 6.19
CA VAL A 84 4.52 4.17 7.07
C VAL A 84 4.96 4.45 8.50
N VAL A 85 4.66 5.65 8.98
CA VAL A 85 5.08 6.12 10.31
C VAL A 85 4.12 5.61 11.39
N ILE A 86 4.68 5.21 12.54
CA ILE A 86 3.92 4.78 13.72
C ILE A 86 4.14 5.78 14.86
N TYR A 87 3.05 6.18 15.50
CA TYR A 87 3.01 7.21 16.53
C TYR A 87 2.70 6.66 17.90
N ASP A 88 3.30 7.31 18.91
CA ASP A 88 2.91 7.29 20.32
C ASP A 88 2.68 8.74 20.76
N PHE A 89 1.45 9.11 20.98
CA PHE A 89 1.08 10.49 21.34
C PHE A 89 1.50 10.89 22.76
N SER A 90 1.88 9.94 23.61
CA SER A 90 2.52 10.22 24.90
C SER A 90 3.95 10.78 24.76
N GLY A 91 4.59 10.58 23.61
CA GLY A 91 5.98 10.92 23.34
C GLY A 91 7.01 10.02 24.04
N LYS A 92 6.57 9.02 24.80
CA LYS A 92 7.46 8.08 25.51
C LYS A 92 7.99 6.97 24.59
N ARG A 93 7.41 6.80 23.40
CA ARG A 93 7.72 5.74 22.43
C ARG A 93 7.57 4.33 22.96
N THR A 94 6.60 4.14 23.85
CA THR A 94 6.32 2.85 24.53
C THR A 94 5.08 2.17 23.96
N THR A 95 4.26 2.89 23.21
CA THR A 95 3.02 2.40 22.59
C THR A 95 3.03 2.58 21.09
N THR A 96 2.04 2.03 20.40
CA THR A 96 1.87 2.13 18.94
C THR A 96 0.41 2.45 18.63
N GLU A 97 0.04 3.71 18.88
CA GLU A 97 -1.37 4.13 18.96
C GLU A 97 -1.97 4.49 17.61
N HIS A 98 -1.14 4.94 16.67
CA HIS A 98 -1.62 5.51 15.42
C HIS A 98 -0.60 5.37 14.30
N THR A 99 -1.03 5.62 13.06
CA THR A 99 -0.20 5.49 11.87
C THR A 99 -0.65 6.44 10.75
N GLY A 100 0.27 6.69 9.82
CA GLY A 100 0.02 7.42 8.59
C GLY A 100 1.12 7.18 7.57
N ILE A 101 0.94 7.72 6.36
CA ILE A 101 1.93 7.66 5.28
C ILE A 101 2.63 9.02 5.23
N VAL A 102 3.95 9.02 5.35
CA VAL A 102 4.76 10.25 5.29
C VAL A 102 4.63 10.87 3.91
N GLU A 103 4.17 12.11 3.84
CA GLU A 103 4.08 12.87 2.60
C GLU A 103 5.34 13.73 2.37
N ARG A 104 5.89 14.31 3.42
CA ARG A 104 7.15 15.06 3.41
C ARG A 104 7.78 15.15 4.80
N VAL A 105 9.07 15.37 4.84
CA VAL A 105 9.81 15.61 6.08
C VAL A 105 9.99 17.12 6.28
N THR A 106 9.88 17.57 7.54
CA THR A 106 10.12 18.96 7.96
C THR A 106 11.34 19.04 8.88
N ALA A 107 11.74 20.24 9.27
CA ALA A 107 12.85 20.41 10.20
C ALA A 107 12.59 19.79 11.59
N SER A 108 11.33 19.69 12.02
CA SER A 108 10.94 19.25 13.37
C SER A 108 10.11 17.97 13.40
N GLY A 109 9.77 17.41 12.24
CA GLY A 109 8.88 16.24 12.16
C GLY A 109 8.59 15.77 10.74
N VAL A 110 7.38 15.25 10.56
CA VAL A 110 6.87 14.84 9.26
C VAL A 110 5.48 15.41 9.02
N VAL A 111 5.11 15.59 7.76
CA VAL A 111 3.72 15.71 7.36
C VAL A 111 3.31 14.35 6.83
N SER A 112 2.22 13.80 7.38
CA SER A 112 1.66 12.51 6.99
C SER A 112 0.19 12.63 6.59
N ILE A 113 -0.27 11.69 5.79
CA ILE A 113 -1.70 11.49 5.52
C ILE A 113 -2.16 10.32 6.39
N GLU A 114 -3.16 10.59 7.22
CA GLU A 114 -3.60 9.71 8.29
C GLU A 114 -5.11 9.44 8.16
N GLY A 115 -5.52 8.19 8.26
CA GLY A 115 -6.91 7.79 8.43
C GLY A 115 -7.31 7.76 9.89
N ASN A 116 -8.60 7.84 10.19
CA ASN A 116 -9.16 7.80 11.54
C ASN A 116 -8.59 8.85 12.50
N THR A 117 -8.33 10.03 12.01
CA THR A 117 -7.89 11.20 12.81
C THR A 117 -8.84 12.36 12.63
N SER A 118 -8.56 13.51 13.19
CA SER A 118 -9.35 14.72 13.01
C SER A 118 -8.46 15.97 12.92
N GLU A 119 -9.02 17.06 12.44
CA GLU A 119 -8.31 18.34 12.38
C GLU A 119 -8.01 18.90 13.78
N ALA A 120 -8.99 18.87 14.68
CA ALA A 120 -8.91 19.47 16.02
C ALA A 120 -9.34 18.53 17.16
N GLY A 121 -9.96 17.39 16.89
CA GLY A 121 -10.46 16.44 17.89
C GLY A 121 -9.48 15.30 18.19
N SER A 122 -10.01 14.07 18.31
CA SER A 122 -9.20 12.89 18.56
C SER A 122 -8.15 12.69 17.48
N GLN A 123 -6.93 12.38 17.89
CA GLN A 123 -5.80 12.20 16.98
C GLN A 123 -5.63 10.74 16.53
N SER A 124 -6.23 9.79 17.25
CA SER A 124 -6.14 8.36 16.99
C SER A 124 -7.49 7.68 16.73
N ASN A 125 -8.61 8.42 16.88
CA ASN A 125 -9.97 7.95 16.58
C ASN A 125 -10.88 9.14 16.24
N GLY A 126 -10.54 9.88 15.19
CA GLY A 126 -11.20 11.13 14.82
C GLY A 126 -12.13 11.07 13.62
N GLY A 127 -12.22 9.89 12.97
CA GLY A 127 -13.23 9.62 11.95
C GLY A 127 -13.00 10.23 10.58
N LYS A 128 -11.82 10.79 10.28
CA LYS A 128 -11.53 11.47 9.01
C LYS A 128 -10.15 11.12 8.46
N VAL A 129 -9.97 11.23 7.15
CA VAL A 129 -8.64 11.23 6.51
C VAL A 129 -8.13 12.66 6.48
N CYS A 130 -7.01 12.93 7.18
CA CYS A 130 -6.42 14.26 7.29
C CYS A 130 -4.94 14.27 6.94
N ARG A 131 -4.45 15.45 6.47
CA ARG A 131 -3.03 15.76 6.43
C ARG A 131 -2.63 16.35 7.77
N LYS A 132 -1.64 15.75 8.45
CA LYS A 132 -1.21 16.14 9.79
C LYS A 132 0.29 16.41 9.81
N GLU A 133 0.70 17.46 10.54
CA GLU A 133 2.10 17.67 10.90
C GLU A 133 2.36 17.07 12.28
N ARG A 134 3.39 16.20 12.38
CA ARG A 134 3.73 15.44 13.59
C ARG A 134 5.21 15.63 13.91
N ARG A 135 5.50 16.00 15.15
CA ARG A 135 6.89 16.17 15.64
C ARG A 135 7.61 14.83 15.72
N PHE A 136 8.91 14.82 15.52
CA PHE A 136 9.74 13.62 15.67
C PHE A 136 9.62 12.97 17.04
N SER A 137 9.36 13.74 18.12
CA SER A 137 9.18 13.22 19.48
C SER A 137 8.02 12.23 19.60
N LEU A 138 7.00 12.34 18.75
CA LEU A 138 5.83 11.45 18.75
C LEU A 138 6.03 10.18 17.90
N ILE A 139 7.13 10.10 17.14
CA ILE A 139 7.37 9.00 16.21
C ILE A 139 8.13 7.88 16.92
N VAL A 140 7.55 6.69 16.95
CA VAL A 140 8.21 5.45 17.40
C VAL A 140 9.23 5.00 16.38
N GLY A 141 8.88 5.07 15.11
CA GLY A 141 9.64 4.73 13.93
C GLY A 141 8.72 4.60 12.73
N ALA A 142 9.25 4.07 11.64
CA ALA A 142 8.48 3.85 10.43
C ALA A 142 8.86 2.55 9.73
N VAL A 143 7.90 1.98 9.02
CA VAL A 143 8.17 0.95 8.03
C VAL A 143 8.57 1.67 6.74
N ARG A 144 9.73 1.31 6.19
CA ARG A 144 10.17 1.71 4.85
C ARG A 144 9.85 0.59 3.88
N PRO A 145 8.78 0.71 3.09
CA PRO A 145 8.48 -0.29 2.08
C PRO A 145 9.59 -0.33 1.04
N ASP A 146 9.87 -1.52 0.54
CA ASP A 146 10.82 -1.67 -0.55
C ASP A 146 10.08 -1.48 -1.89
N PHE A 147 10.02 -0.22 -2.33
CA PHE A 147 9.41 0.13 -3.63
C PHE A 147 10.20 -0.41 -4.84
N GLU A 148 11.47 -0.77 -4.64
CA GLU A 148 12.32 -1.33 -5.70
C GLU A 148 12.12 -2.83 -5.88
N THR A 149 11.83 -3.55 -4.78
CA THR A 149 11.60 -5.00 -4.85
C THR A 149 10.29 -5.33 -5.60
N GLU A 150 9.30 -4.44 -5.56
CA GLU A 150 8.04 -4.64 -6.31
C GLU A 150 8.14 -4.19 -7.79
N LYS A 151 9.13 -3.40 -8.12
CA LYS A 151 9.61 -3.27 -9.52
C LYS A 151 10.43 -4.47 -9.99
N ARG A 152 10.75 -5.43 -9.12
CA ARG A 152 11.23 -6.72 -9.59
C ARG A 152 10.16 -7.31 -10.49
N LEU A 153 10.60 -7.50 -11.71
CA LEU A 153 9.82 -8.06 -12.80
C LEU A 153 8.94 -9.20 -12.26
N ASP A 154 7.63 -8.99 -12.23
CA ASP A 154 6.63 -10.04 -12.00
C ASP A 154 6.59 -10.95 -13.22
N SER A 155 7.74 -11.63 -13.44
CA SER A 155 8.05 -12.42 -14.63
C SER A 155 8.45 -13.84 -14.26
N THR A 156 8.47 -14.19 -12.96
CA THR A 156 8.73 -15.54 -12.49
C THR A 156 7.40 -16.26 -12.28
N PRO A 157 7.02 -17.22 -13.14
CA PRO A 157 5.79 -17.97 -12.98
C PRO A 157 5.86 -18.87 -11.74
N SER A 158 4.71 -19.18 -11.15
CA SER A 158 4.64 -20.26 -10.17
C SER A 158 4.91 -21.61 -10.86
N PRO A 159 5.42 -22.63 -10.13
CA PRO A 159 5.79 -23.92 -10.74
C PRO A 159 4.67 -24.56 -11.58
N ALA A 160 3.40 -24.38 -11.17
CA ALA A 160 2.26 -24.91 -11.91
C ALA A 160 2.01 -24.24 -13.28
N HIS A 161 2.55 -23.04 -13.50
CA HIS A 161 2.31 -22.23 -14.70
C HIS A 161 3.57 -22.01 -15.54
N GLU A 162 4.72 -22.51 -15.10
CA GLU A 162 6.03 -22.27 -15.71
C GLU A 162 6.06 -22.64 -17.20
N ALA A 163 5.74 -23.87 -17.53
CA ALA A 163 5.75 -24.36 -18.92
C ALA A 163 4.80 -23.56 -19.83
N GLY A 164 3.62 -23.18 -19.33
CA GLY A 164 2.63 -22.39 -20.09
C GLY A 164 3.10 -20.96 -20.35
N VAL A 165 3.71 -20.32 -19.35
CA VAL A 165 4.25 -18.96 -19.47
C VAL A 165 5.45 -18.95 -20.41
N GLU A 166 6.41 -19.85 -20.24
CA GLU A 166 7.57 -19.97 -21.13
C GLU A 166 7.16 -20.16 -22.58
N TRP A 167 6.20 -21.08 -22.82
CA TRP A 167 5.67 -21.31 -24.15
C TRP A 167 5.01 -20.06 -24.74
N ALA A 168 4.18 -19.34 -23.95
CA ALA A 168 3.49 -18.14 -24.40
C ALA A 168 4.46 -16.98 -24.73
N VAL A 169 5.52 -16.83 -23.93
CA VAL A 169 6.58 -15.84 -24.18
C VAL A 169 7.38 -16.20 -25.42
N LYS A 170 7.83 -17.47 -25.52
CA LYS A 170 8.60 -17.98 -26.67
C LYS A 170 7.85 -17.79 -28.01
N ASN A 171 6.54 -17.94 -28.00
CA ASN A 171 5.69 -17.78 -29.19
C ASN A 171 5.14 -16.37 -29.37
N GLY A 172 5.58 -15.40 -28.55
CA GLY A 172 5.19 -13.99 -28.67
C GLY A 172 3.72 -13.71 -28.34
N ILE A 173 3.02 -14.63 -27.68
CA ILE A 173 1.64 -14.47 -27.24
C ILE A 173 1.60 -13.55 -26.03
N LEU A 174 2.43 -13.84 -25.02
CA LEU A 174 2.66 -13.02 -23.85
C LEU A 174 3.92 -12.19 -24.04
N THR A 175 3.80 -10.87 -23.91
CA THR A 175 4.94 -9.95 -24.00
C THR A 175 4.93 -9.07 -22.76
N GLY A 176 6.10 -8.74 -22.23
CA GLY A 176 6.25 -7.80 -21.14
C GLY A 176 5.88 -6.36 -21.51
N ASP A 177 5.82 -5.50 -20.50
CA ASP A 177 5.75 -4.06 -20.67
C ASP A 177 7.08 -3.49 -21.24
N LYS A 178 7.19 -2.14 -21.32
CA LYS A 178 8.42 -1.49 -21.84
C LYS A 178 9.68 -1.80 -21.02
N ALA A 179 9.53 -2.23 -19.76
CA ALA A 179 10.62 -2.66 -18.89
C ALA A 179 10.89 -4.17 -18.95
N GLY A 180 10.12 -4.93 -19.75
CA GLY A 180 10.21 -6.37 -19.88
C GLY A 180 9.47 -7.15 -18.80
N ASN A 181 8.67 -6.49 -17.95
CA ASN A 181 7.90 -7.15 -16.90
C ASN A 181 6.67 -7.85 -17.48
N LEU A 182 6.51 -9.13 -17.24
CA LEU A 182 5.37 -9.91 -17.74
C LEU A 182 4.07 -9.65 -16.98
N ASN A 183 4.14 -9.08 -15.78
CA ASN A 183 2.99 -8.77 -14.91
C ASN A 183 2.08 -9.98 -14.64
N LEU A 184 2.66 -11.12 -14.33
CA LEU A 184 1.98 -12.41 -14.23
C LEU A 184 0.92 -12.50 -13.14
N SER A 185 1.08 -11.74 -12.05
CA SER A 185 0.12 -11.68 -10.93
C SER A 185 -0.96 -10.60 -11.09
N GLN A 186 -0.88 -9.76 -12.14
CA GLN A 186 -1.84 -8.69 -12.37
C GLN A 186 -3.09 -9.16 -13.13
N PRO A 187 -4.27 -8.60 -12.86
CA PRO A 187 -5.47 -8.87 -13.65
C PRO A 187 -5.27 -8.51 -15.11
N VAL A 188 -5.64 -9.41 -16.04
CA VAL A 188 -5.62 -9.13 -17.47
C VAL A 188 -6.81 -8.24 -17.86
N THR A 189 -6.57 -7.18 -18.62
CA THR A 189 -7.64 -6.37 -19.18
C THR A 189 -8.27 -7.07 -20.40
N ARG A 190 -9.54 -6.72 -20.75
CA ARG A 190 -10.19 -7.24 -21.97
C ARG A 190 -9.37 -6.94 -23.24
N GLN A 191 -8.73 -5.79 -23.33
CA GLN A 191 -7.87 -5.42 -24.46
C GLN A 191 -6.62 -6.31 -24.54
N GLN A 192 -5.96 -6.56 -23.40
CA GLN A 192 -4.81 -7.46 -23.35
C GLN A 192 -5.20 -8.89 -23.75
N LEU A 193 -6.33 -9.38 -23.23
CA LEU A 193 -6.83 -10.71 -23.58
C LEU A 193 -7.11 -10.81 -25.09
N CYS A 194 -7.80 -9.84 -25.69
CA CYS A 194 -8.03 -9.82 -27.14
C CYS A 194 -6.72 -9.83 -27.94
N THR A 195 -5.72 -9.08 -27.50
CA THR A 195 -4.40 -9.05 -28.14
C THR A 195 -3.70 -10.40 -28.06
N MET A 196 -3.75 -11.06 -26.89
CA MET A 196 -3.15 -12.39 -26.71
C MET A 196 -3.85 -13.45 -27.57
N LEU A 197 -5.18 -13.44 -27.62
CA LEU A 197 -5.98 -14.35 -28.47
C LEU A 197 -5.71 -14.10 -29.97
N TYR A 198 -5.59 -12.86 -30.41
CA TYR A 198 -5.22 -12.54 -31.80
C TYR A 198 -3.83 -13.08 -32.17
N ARG A 199 -2.83 -12.90 -31.31
CA ARG A 199 -1.49 -13.44 -31.52
C ARG A 199 -1.50 -14.98 -31.58
N PHE A 200 -2.29 -15.62 -30.70
CA PHE A 200 -2.48 -17.06 -30.72
C PHE A 200 -3.15 -17.55 -32.01
N ALA A 201 -4.21 -16.87 -32.49
CA ALA A 201 -4.86 -17.19 -33.76
C ALA A 201 -3.90 -17.08 -34.95
N ARG A 202 -3.05 -16.05 -34.96
CA ARG A 202 -1.99 -15.91 -36.00
C ARG A 202 -0.99 -17.05 -35.97
N LEU A 203 -0.60 -17.50 -34.78
CA LEU A 203 0.31 -18.67 -34.65
C LEU A 203 -0.30 -19.92 -35.27
N LEU A 204 -1.63 -20.08 -35.21
CA LEU A 204 -2.37 -21.19 -35.82
C LEU A 204 -2.72 -20.97 -37.29
N GLY A 205 -2.29 -19.88 -37.90
CA GLY A 205 -2.66 -19.53 -39.29
C GLY A 205 -4.14 -19.21 -39.49
N LYS A 206 -4.85 -18.72 -38.43
CA LYS A 206 -6.30 -18.49 -38.45
C LYS A 206 -6.64 -16.98 -38.34
N ALA A 207 -5.66 -16.10 -38.38
CA ALA A 207 -5.88 -14.64 -38.35
C ALA A 207 -4.85 -13.89 -39.22
#